data_7071f64e0ac7b8040de49717fddc09a6
#
_entry.id   7071f64e0ac7b8040de49717fddc09a6
#
_cell.length_a   1.000
_cell.length_b   1.000
_cell.length_c   1.000
_cell.angle_alpha   90.00
_cell.angle_beta   90.00
_cell.angle_gamma   90.00
#
_symmetry.space_group_name_H-M   'P 1'
#
loop_
_entity.id
_entity.type
_entity.pdbx_description
1 polymer ?
#
loop_
_entity_poly.entity_id
_entity_poly.type
_entity_poly.pdbx_seq_one_letter_code
_entity_poly.pdbx_strand_id
1 'polypeptide(L)'
;MDIRAEVKKLLQEIGPGRMMSTAYDTAWVARLVELGEPMGEQALEWLREHQLPDGSWGAYAPRYYHDRMISTLAAMTALGRYGTDKDKLRIERARMGLDIAARGLRADPVGETIGFELIVPTLLDEAHELGILQRTANGSFDQFIGSGKSELDELASDYDYRRRDDFLGRLAHKRKSKLNALPDGKINRHVTMAFSAEMVGVDNIALLDIEKLQESNGSVGQSPSATVHFVRYVKPEDQAGVAYLRRVVNDQPGGKSAPNVAPFDVFERSWCLWNLLITDSLDEFLLSKCKPHIDYLEAAWNPD
;
A
#
# COMPACT_ATOMS: atom_id res chain seq x y z
N MET A 1 -32.61 21.21 3.22
CA MET A 1 -32.14 19.83 3.10
C MET A 1 -32.93 19.00 4.10
N ASP A 2 -33.60 17.97 3.65
CA ASP A 2 -34.36 17.07 4.55
C ASP A 2 -33.36 16.00 5.10
N ILE A 3 -32.90 16.25 6.31
CA ILE A 3 -31.89 15.37 6.98
C ILE A 3 -32.42 13.93 7.09
N ARG A 4 -33.74 13.77 7.35
CA ARG A 4 -34.36 12.45 7.47
C ARG A 4 -34.30 11.66 6.15
N ALA A 5 -34.57 12.33 5.03
CA ALA A 5 -34.48 11.72 3.71
C ALA A 5 -33.04 11.32 3.37
N GLU A 6 -32.07 12.17 3.70
CA GLU A 6 -30.62 11.87 3.48
C GLU A 6 -30.15 10.73 4.36
N VAL A 7 -30.52 10.67 5.65
CA VAL A 7 -30.15 9.54 6.53
C VAL A 7 -30.77 8.24 6.03
N LYS A 8 -32.02 8.25 5.60
CA LYS A 8 -32.67 7.07 5.02
C LYS A 8 -31.94 6.59 3.77
N LYS A 9 -31.55 7.51 2.89
CA LYS A 9 -30.78 7.21 1.70
C LYS A 9 -29.43 6.61 2.06
N LEU A 10 -28.68 7.22 2.97
CA LEU A 10 -27.41 6.72 3.46
C LEU A 10 -27.52 5.27 3.99
N LEU A 11 -28.52 5.00 4.85
CA LEU A 11 -28.73 3.65 5.39
C LEU A 11 -29.12 2.61 4.34
N GLN A 12 -29.68 3.04 3.19
CA GLN A 12 -29.95 2.16 2.06
C GLN A 12 -28.70 1.91 1.19
N GLU A 13 -27.77 2.87 1.17
CA GLU A 13 -26.57 2.86 0.35
C GLU A 13 -25.36 2.28 1.07
N ILE A 14 -25.38 2.19 2.41
CA ILE A 14 -24.32 1.49 3.17
C ILE A 14 -24.23 0.06 2.66
N GLY A 15 -23.12 -0.22 2.01
CA GLY A 15 -22.89 -1.48 1.32
C GLY A 15 -21.73 -2.27 1.92
N PRO A 16 -21.09 -3.08 1.08
CA PRO A 16 -19.92 -3.86 1.47
C PRO A 16 -18.68 -3.00 1.75
N GLY A 17 -18.75 -1.67 1.64
CA GLY A 17 -17.61 -0.78 1.72
C GLY A 17 -16.64 -0.97 0.56
N ARG A 18 -16.06 0.11 0.08
CA ARG A 18 -15.06 0.05 -0.97
C ARG A 18 -13.97 1.09 -0.77
N MET A 19 -12.74 0.61 -0.67
CA MET A 19 -11.58 1.48 -0.73
C MET A 19 -11.14 1.67 -2.19
N MET A 20 -10.63 2.85 -2.49
CA MET A 20 -10.03 3.11 -3.81
C MET A 20 -8.76 2.29 -4.00
N SER A 21 -8.50 1.93 -5.26
CA SER A 21 -7.27 1.25 -5.64
C SER A 21 -6.04 2.11 -5.35
N THR A 22 -4.99 1.49 -4.87
CA THR A 22 -3.69 2.12 -4.66
C THR A 22 -2.66 1.56 -5.63
N ALA A 23 -1.68 2.36 -5.99
CA ALA A 23 -0.60 1.90 -6.85
C ALA A 23 0.35 0.97 -6.09
N TYR A 24 0.51 1.14 -4.78
CA TYR A 24 1.32 0.29 -3.94
C TYR A 24 0.79 -1.16 -3.92
N ASP A 25 -0.48 -1.34 -3.54
CA ASP A 25 -1.08 -2.68 -3.44
C ASP A 25 -1.26 -3.32 -4.81
N THR A 26 -1.60 -2.53 -5.84
CA THR A 26 -1.65 -3.01 -7.22
C THR A 26 -0.28 -3.48 -7.71
N ALA A 27 0.80 -2.80 -7.35
CA ALA A 27 2.16 -3.23 -7.67
C ALA A 27 2.54 -4.53 -6.95
N TRP A 28 2.03 -4.75 -5.73
CA TRP A 28 2.17 -6.05 -5.07
C TRP A 28 1.41 -7.14 -5.81
N VAL A 29 0.17 -6.89 -6.22
CA VAL A 29 -0.62 -7.87 -7.03
C VAL A 29 0.08 -8.19 -8.35
N ALA A 30 0.74 -7.23 -8.99
CA ALA A 30 1.50 -7.47 -10.22
C ALA A 30 2.59 -8.54 -10.06
N ARG A 31 3.11 -8.76 -8.85
CA ARG A 31 4.12 -9.79 -8.55
C ARG A 31 3.59 -11.22 -8.71
N LEU A 32 2.27 -11.40 -8.78
CA LEU A 32 1.62 -12.70 -8.98
C LEU A 32 1.76 -13.24 -10.41
N VAL A 33 2.33 -12.47 -11.33
CA VAL A 33 2.79 -12.96 -12.65
C VAL A 33 3.68 -14.20 -12.50
N GLU A 34 4.55 -14.23 -11.48
CA GLU A 34 5.44 -15.38 -11.22
C GLU A 34 4.68 -16.66 -10.86
N LEU A 35 3.48 -16.54 -10.32
CA LEU A 35 2.61 -17.66 -9.99
C LEU A 35 1.66 -18.03 -11.15
N GLY A 36 1.78 -17.36 -12.30
CA GLY A 36 0.89 -17.57 -13.46
C GLY A 36 -0.52 -17.03 -13.25
N GLU A 37 -0.75 -16.15 -12.28
CA GLU A 37 -2.05 -15.59 -11.99
C GLU A 37 -2.40 -14.45 -12.95
N PRO A 38 -3.51 -14.54 -13.70
CA PRO A 38 -3.90 -13.51 -14.67
C PRO A 38 -4.05 -12.10 -14.09
N MET A 39 -4.43 -12.00 -12.83
CA MET A 39 -4.53 -10.70 -12.13
C MET A 39 -3.19 -9.96 -12.02
N GLY A 40 -2.06 -10.67 -12.10
CA GLY A 40 -0.74 -10.04 -12.12
C GLY A 40 -0.53 -9.21 -13.39
N GLU A 41 -0.85 -9.75 -14.57
CA GLU A 41 -0.76 -9.03 -15.84
C GLU A 41 -1.77 -7.86 -15.90
N GLN A 42 -2.98 -8.06 -15.38
CA GLN A 42 -3.99 -7.02 -15.28
C GLN A 42 -3.52 -5.86 -14.39
N ALA A 43 -2.83 -6.16 -13.30
CA ALA A 43 -2.25 -5.17 -12.40
C ALA A 43 -1.12 -4.37 -13.08
N LEU A 44 -0.26 -5.03 -13.87
CA LEU A 44 0.75 -4.33 -14.69
C LEU A 44 0.11 -3.38 -15.70
N GLU A 45 -0.99 -3.81 -16.32
CA GLU A 45 -1.74 -2.94 -17.25
C GLU A 45 -2.29 -1.71 -16.53
N TRP A 46 -2.91 -1.91 -15.36
CA TRP A 46 -3.41 -0.80 -14.55
C TRP A 46 -2.29 0.19 -14.17
N LEU A 47 -1.13 -0.29 -13.76
CA LEU A 47 0.03 0.56 -13.45
C LEU A 47 0.46 1.39 -14.67
N ARG A 48 0.46 0.80 -15.88
CA ARG A 48 0.78 1.52 -17.12
C ARG A 48 -0.20 2.65 -17.43
N GLU A 49 -1.49 2.42 -17.14
CA GLU A 49 -2.58 3.38 -17.37
C GLU A 49 -2.61 4.52 -16.34
N HIS A 50 -2.06 4.29 -15.13
CA HIS A 50 -2.19 5.20 -13.98
C HIS A 50 -0.90 5.93 -13.60
N GLN A 51 0.13 5.90 -14.47
CA GLN A 51 1.29 6.75 -14.27
C GLN A 51 0.91 8.23 -14.43
N LEU A 52 1.23 9.04 -13.43
CA LEU A 52 0.91 10.45 -13.42
C LEU A 52 1.78 11.26 -14.40
N PRO A 53 1.35 12.49 -14.78
CA PRO A 53 2.10 13.32 -15.73
C PRO A 53 3.54 13.61 -15.31
N ASP A 54 3.81 13.70 -13.98
CA ASP A 54 5.13 13.91 -13.42
C ASP A 54 6.00 12.64 -13.36
N GLY A 55 5.48 11.53 -13.85
CA GLY A 55 6.16 10.23 -13.87
C GLY A 55 5.95 9.38 -12.61
N SER A 56 5.38 9.92 -11.53
CA SER A 56 5.11 9.19 -10.30
C SER A 56 3.82 8.37 -10.35
N TRP A 57 3.56 7.59 -9.31
CA TRP A 57 2.27 6.99 -8.96
C TRP A 57 1.83 7.46 -7.58
N GLY A 58 0.56 7.28 -7.26
CA GLY A 58 -0.06 7.65 -5.98
C GLY A 58 -1.22 8.62 -6.17
N ALA A 59 -1.75 9.16 -5.08
CA ALA A 59 -2.88 10.07 -5.11
C ALA A 59 -2.58 11.34 -5.93
N TYR A 60 -3.50 11.69 -6.85
CA TYR A 60 -3.35 12.91 -7.66
C TYR A 60 -3.58 14.15 -6.80
N ALA A 61 -4.64 14.15 -6.01
CA ALA A 61 -5.01 15.25 -5.11
C ALA A 61 -5.74 14.69 -3.86
N PRO A 62 -5.41 15.16 -2.65
CA PRO A 62 -4.26 16.04 -2.38
C PRO A 62 -2.92 15.35 -2.70
N ARG A 63 -1.92 16.15 -3.07
CA ARG A 63 -0.58 15.61 -3.29
C ARG A 63 0.05 15.26 -1.94
N TYR A 64 0.43 13.97 -1.77
CA TYR A 64 1.07 13.45 -0.59
C TYR A 64 2.36 12.74 -0.99
N TYR A 65 3.50 13.32 -0.65
CA TYR A 65 4.79 12.91 -1.20
C TYR A 65 5.29 11.58 -0.64
N HIS A 66 4.96 11.27 0.62
CA HIS A 66 5.27 9.96 1.20
C HIS A 66 4.56 8.83 0.44
N ASP A 67 3.26 8.97 0.16
CA ASP A 67 2.52 8.03 -0.69
C ASP A 67 3.10 7.95 -2.11
N ARG A 68 3.40 9.13 -2.70
CA ARG A 68 4.03 9.19 -4.03
C ARG A 68 5.35 8.44 -4.09
N MET A 69 6.18 8.54 -3.06
CA MET A 69 7.46 7.85 -2.98
C MET A 69 7.28 6.33 -2.91
N ILE A 70 6.44 5.84 -2.00
CA ILE A 70 6.15 4.41 -1.83
C ILE A 70 5.51 3.83 -3.10
N SER A 71 4.46 4.48 -3.59
CA SER A 71 3.72 4.05 -4.77
C SER A 71 4.59 4.02 -6.03
N THR A 72 5.47 5.01 -6.20
CA THR A 72 6.37 5.08 -7.36
C THR A 72 7.44 3.99 -7.28
N LEU A 73 8.07 3.78 -6.12
CA LEU A 73 9.03 2.70 -5.92
C LEU A 73 8.41 1.33 -6.19
N ALA A 74 7.23 1.07 -5.63
CA ALA A 74 6.55 -0.20 -5.83
C ALA A 74 6.16 -0.44 -7.30
N ALA A 75 5.61 0.58 -7.98
CA ALA A 75 5.22 0.47 -9.38
C ALA A 75 6.41 0.29 -10.32
N MET A 76 7.50 1.05 -10.14
CA MET A 76 8.67 0.94 -11.00
C MET A 76 9.42 -0.38 -10.79
N THR A 77 9.45 -0.94 -9.59
CA THR A 77 10.04 -2.27 -9.34
C THR A 77 9.18 -3.38 -9.96
N ALA A 78 7.85 -3.30 -9.85
CA ALA A 78 6.95 -4.25 -10.50
C ALA A 78 7.10 -4.22 -12.03
N LEU A 79 7.09 -3.03 -12.64
CA LEU A 79 7.31 -2.87 -14.08
C LEU A 79 8.72 -3.28 -14.53
N GLY A 80 9.73 -3.05 -13.69
CA GLY A 80 11.11 -3.45 -13.99
C GLY A 80 11.32 -4.96 -13.96
N ARG A 81 10.62 -5.66 -13.08
CA ARG A 81 10.73 -7.11 -12.91
C ARG A 81 9.85 -7.90 -13.90
N TYR A 82 8.61 -7.45 -14.11
CA TYR A 82 7.58 -8.20 -14.84
C TYR A 82 7.10 -7.50 -16.11
N GLY A 83 7.51 -6.27 -16.33
CA GLY A 83 7.13 -5.50 -17.52
C GLY A 83 7.88 -5.93 -18.77
N THR A 84 7.77 -5.12 -19.80
CA THR A 84 8.40 -5.33 -21.10
C THR A 84 9.37 -4.18 -21.41
N ASP A 85 10.11 -4.29 -22.50
CA ASP A 85 10.97 -3.20 -22.99
C ASP A 85 10.24 -1.87 -23.20
N LYS A 86 8.94 -1.92 -23.44
CA LYS A 86 8.08 -0.72 -23.57
C LYS A 86 7.92 0.05 -22.25
N ASP A 87 8.17 -0.60 -21.13
CA ASP A 87 8.05 0.01 -19.80
C ASP A 87 9.32 0.76 -19.38
N LYS A 88 10.44 0.60 -20.10
CA LYS A 88 11.70 1.31 -19.82
C LYS A 88 11.52 2.82 -19.74
N LEU A 89 10.78 3.41 -20.70
CA LEU A 89 10.49 4.85 -20.69
C LEU A 89 9.64 5.26 -19.46
N ARG A 90 8.71 4.40 -19.02
CA ARG A 90 7.93 4.65 -17.80
C ARG A 90 8.82 4.65 -16.56
N ILE A 91 9.75 3.72 -16.50
CA ILE A 91 10.72 3.62 -15.40
C ILE A 91 11.63 4.85 -15.36
N GLU A 92 12.11 5.33 -16.51
CA GLU A 92 12.89 6.57 -16.56
C GLU A 92 12.10 7.79 -16.07
N ARG A 93 10.83 7.91 -16.47
CA ARG A 93 9.95 8.96 -15.96
C ARG A 93 9.68 8.80 -14.47
N ALA A 94 9.58 7.55 -13.99
CA ALA A 94 9.40 7.26 -12.56
C ALA A 94 10.58 7.76 -11.70
N ARG A 95 11.81 7.67 -12.21
CA ARG A 95 12.98 8.24 -11.51
C ARG A 95 12.83 9.74 -11.28
N MET A 96 12.32 10.47 -12.28
CA MET A 96 12.05 11.91 -12.14
C MET A 96 10.93 12.17 -11.10
N GLY A 97 9.84 11.40 -11.18
CA GLY A 97 8.74 11.47 -10.22
C GLY A 97 9.19 11.18 -8.79
N LEU A 98 10.09 10.22 -8.63
CA LEU A 98 10.67 9.84 -7.35
C LEU A 98 11.55 10.97 -6.75
N ASP A 99 12.34 11.65 -7.61
CA ASP A 99 13.10 12.83 -7.18
C ASP A 99 12.19 13.96 -6.70
N ILE A 100 11.11 14.23 -7.43
CA ILE A 100 10.10 15.22 -7.02
C ILE A 100 9.49 14.84 -5.68
N ALA A 101 9.13 13.57 -5.49
CA ALA A 101 8.57 13.08 -4.24
C ALA A 101 9.55 13.22 -3.08
N ALA A 102 10.81 12.84 -3.26
CA ALA A 102 11.85 12.94 -2.24
C ALA A 102 12.10 14.39 -1.77
N ARG A 103 12.08 15.34 -2.71
CA ARG A 103 12.19 16.78 -2.36
C ARG A 103 10.97 17.31 -1.60
N GLY A 104 9.78 16.73 -1.91
CA GLY A 104 8.52 17.18 -1.33
C GLY A 104 8.21 16.62 0.06
N LEU A 105 8.91 15.59 0.56
CA LEU A 105 8.59 14.90 1.82
C LEU A 105 8.38 15.85 3.03
N ARG A 106 9.13 16.94 3.11
CA ARG A 106 9.01 17.91 4.20
C ARG A 106 7.78 18.80 4.10
N ALA A 107 7.14 18.85 2.93
CA ALA A 107 5.95 19.66 2.69
C ALA A 107 4.66 18.91 3.07
N ASP A 108 4.74 17.63 3.40
CA ASP A 108 3.57 16.84 3.78
C ASP A 108 3.06 17.24 5.15
N PRO A 109 1.79 17.66 5.28
CA PRO A 109 1.25 18.23 6.50
C PRO A 109 1.05 17.20 7.62
N VAL A 110 0.94 15.92 7.27
CA VAL A 110 0.67 14.81 8.21
C VAL A 110 1.93 13.99 8.53
N GLY A 111 3.08 14.35 7.97
CA GLY A 111 4.34 13.63 8.20
C GLY A 111 4.44 12.29 7.46
N GLU A 112 5.19 11.36 8.02
CA GLU A 112 5.46 10.05 7.41
C GLU A 112 4.22 9.14 7.45
N THR A 113 3.99 8.35 6.39
CA THR A 113 3.03 7.22 6.43
C THR A 113 3.52 6.16 7.42
N ILE A 114 2.57 5.44 8.03
CA ILE A 114 2.90 4.31 8.90
C ILE A 114 3.72 3.29 8.11
N GLY A 115 4.86 2.89 8.68
CA GLY A 115 5.76 1.91 8.08
C GLY A 115 6.66 2.45 6.96
N PHE A 116 6.66 3.75 6.69
CA PHE A 116 7.51 4.37 5.67
C PHE A 116 8.99 3.95 5.80
N GLU A 117 9.51 3.95 7.02
CA GLU A 117 10.88 3.55 7.34
C GLU A 117 11.16 2.04 7.14
N LEU A 118 10.13 1.23 7.01
CA LEU A 118 10.25 -0.21 6.71
C LEU A 118 10.09 -0.48 5.21
N ILE A 119 9.12 0.18 4.57
CA ILE A 119 8.79 -0.02 3.16
C ILE A 119 9.86 0.54 2.24
N VAL A 120 10.25 1.80 2.44
CA VAL A 120 11.13 2.51 1.51
C VAL A 120 12.49 1.83 1.37
N PRO A 121 13.22 1.46 2.45
CA PRO A 121 14.48 0.74 2.29
C PRO A 121 14.35 -0.57 1.53
N THR A 122 13.28 -1.35 1.81
CA THR A 122 13.04 -2.63 1.13
C THR A 122 12.83 -2.46 -0.38
N LEU A 123 12.01 -1.48 -0.78
CA LEU A 123 11.77 -1.20 -2.20
C LEU A 123 13.00 -0.60 -2.89
N LEU A 124 13.79 0.19 -2.20
CA LEU A 124 15.05 0.73 -2.73
C LEU A 124 16.08 -0.38 -2.97
N ASP A 125 16.21 -1.33 -2.04
CA ASP A 125 17.08 -2.50 -2.21
C ASP A 125 16.64 -3.33 -3.41
N GLU A 126 15.35 -3.58 -3.57
CA GLU A 126 14.80 -4.28 -4.74
C GLU A 126 15.06 -3.52 -6.06
N ALA A 127 14.83 -2.20 -6.07
CA ALA A 127 15.11 -1.38 -7.25
C ALA A 127 16.60 -1.38 -7.64
N HIS A 128 17.47 -1.46 -6.64
CA HIS A 128 18.91 -1.61 -6.86
C HIS A 128 19.27 -2.98 -7.45
N GLU A 129 18.74 -4.07 -6.90
CA GLU A 129 18.96 -5.43 -7.41
C GLU A 129 18.50 -5.57 -8.86
N LEU A 130 17.44 -4.87 -9.24
CA LEU A 130 16.95 -4.83 -10.63
C LEU A 130 17.75 -3.88 -11.55
N GLY A 131 18.77 -3.17 -11.02
CA GLY A 131 19.53 -2.18 -11.76
C GLY A 131 18.72 -0.94 -12.17
N ILE A 132 17.54 -0.76 -11.60
CA ILE A 132 16.66 0.40 -11.85
C ILE A 132 17.24 1.64 -11.19
N LEU A 133 17.72 1.51 -9.97
CA LEU A 133 18.44 2.56 -9.24
C LEU A 133 19.87 2.11 -8.98
N GLN A 134 20.81 3.04 -9.00
CA GLN A 134 22.20 2.76 -8.72
C GLN A 134 22.57 3.22 -7.31
N ARG A 135 23.49 2.50 -6.66
CA ARG A 135 24.13 2.97 -5.43
C ARG A 135 25.44 3.68 -5.75
N THR A 136 25.74 4.75 -5.03
CA THR A 136 27.06 5.37 -5.06
C THR A 136 28.14 4.46 -4.51
N ALA A 137 29.40 4.81 -4.77
CA ALA A 137 30.56 4.17 -4.17
C ALA A 137 30.52 4.16 -2.62
N ASN A 138 29.77 5.06 -2.00
CA ASN A 138 29.58 5.19 -0.54
C ASN A 138 28.39 4.36 -0.02
N GLY A 139 27.74 3.55 -0.86
CA GLY A 139 26.57 2.74 -0.48
C GLY A 139 25.25 3.50 -0.43
N SER A 140 25.26 4.80 -0.75
CA SER A 140 24.05 5.61 -0.94
C SER A 140 23.42 5.37 -2.30
N PHE A 141 22.11 5.64 -2.43
CA PHE A 141 21.47 5.63 -3.73
C PHE A 141 21.79 6.92 -4.48
N ASP A 142 22.66 6.79 -5.51
CA ASP A 142 22.96 7.87 -6.42
C ASP A 142 21.87 8.04 -7.44
N GLN A 143 21.60 9.31 -7.63
CA GLN A 143 20.79 9.85 -8.72
C GLN A 143 19.33 9.39 -8.81
N PHE A 144 18.55 9.96 -7.92
CA PHE A 144 17.22 10.42 -8.30
C PHE A 144 17.27 11.61 -9.30
N ILE A 145 18.45 11.92 -9.89
CA ILE A 145 18.64 13.13 -10.69
C ILE A 145 19.01 12.75 -12.11
N GLY A 146 18.14 13.09 -13.05
CA GLY A 146 18.50 13.19 -14.45
C GLY A 146 19.67 14.16 -14.65
N SER A 147 20.57 13.81 -15.55
CA SER A 147 21.79 14.54 -15.93
C SER A 147 21.50 15.88 -16.63
N GLY A 148 20.68 16.73 -16.03
CA GLY A 148 20.43 18.09 -16.45
C GLY A 148 20.94 19.06 -15.38
N LYS A 149 22.25 19.33 -15.37
CA LYS A 149 22.82 20.38 -14.53
C LYS A 149 22.31 21.73 -15.01
N SER A 150 21.51 22.42 -14.17
CA SER A 150 21.36 23.87 -14.28
C SER A 150 22.38 24.53 -13.35
N GLU A 151 22.88 25.70 -13.71
CA GLU A 151 23.83 26.48 -12.87
C GLU A 151 23.29 26.80 -11.46
N LEU A 152 21.98 26.73 -11.25
CA LEU A 152 21.32 26.86 -9.94
C LEU A 152 21.44 25.58 -9.10
N ASP A 153 21.66 24.42 -9.73
CA ASP A 153 21.84 23.14 -9.05
C ASP A 153 23.25 22.99 -8.44
N GLU A 154 24.26 23.67 -8.95
CA GLU A 154 25.63 23.62 -8.40
C GLU A 154 25.76 24.28 -7.01
N LEU A 155 24.98 25.31 -6.74
CA LEU A 155 24.97 26.01 -5.43
C LEU A 155 24.12 25.31 -4.38
N ALA A 156 23.10 24.56 -4.80
CA ALA A 156 22.22 23.78 -3.91
C ALA A 156 22.75 22.36 -3.64
N SER A 157 23.60 21.83 -4.54
CA SER A 157 23.87 20.39 -4.67
C SER A 157 24.63 19.78 -3.49
N ASP A 158 25.65 20.43 -2.98
CA ASP A 158 26.56 19.80 -1.98
C ASP A 158 25.92 19.63 -0.58
N TYR A 159 25.00 20.52 -0.23
CA TYR A 159 24.30 20.47 1.07
C TYR A 159 23.09 19.55 1.06
N ASP A 160 22.39 19.43 -0.06
CA ASP A 160 21.21 18.57 -0.22
C ASP A 160 21.57 17.09 -0.42
N TYR A 161 22.69 16.79 -1.07
CA TYR A 161 23.18 15.42 -1.26
C TYR A 161 23.55 14.74 0.06
N ARG A 162 24.36 15.40 0.89
CA ARG A 162 24.74 14.87 2.22
C ARG A 162 23.55 14.63 3.12
N ARG A 163 22.49 15.45 3.00
CA ARG A 163 21.26 15.29 3.78
C ARG A 163 20.39 14.14 3.29
N ARG A 164 20.38 13.82 1.98
CA ARG A 164 19.64 12.68 1.43
C ARG A 164 20.26 11.36 1.85
N ASP A 165 21.55 11.22 1.67
CA ASP A 165 22.30 10.02 2.06
C ASP A 165 22.11 9.71 3.54
N ASP A 166 22.16 10.74 4.37
CA ASP A 166 21.89 10.66 5.80
C ASP A 166 20.41 10.28 6.08
N PHE A 167 19.45 10.74 5.28
CA PHE A 167 18.03 10.39 5.44
C PHE A 167 17.78 8.92 5.12
N LEU A 168 18.22 8.43 3.99
CA LEU A 168 18.05 7.01 3.59
C LEU A 168 18.82 6.07 4.50
N GLY A 169 20.04 6.44 4.91
CA GLY A 169 20.82 5.71 5.90
C GLY A 169 20.11 5.62 7.25
N ARG A 170 19.45 6.70 7.68
CA ARG A 170 18.63 6.69 8.91
C ARG A 170 17.41 5.80 8.78
N LEU A 171 16.73 5.79 7.63
CA LEU A 171 15.60 4.88 7.39
C LEU A 171 16.04 3.42 7.45
N ALA A 172 17.14 3.07 6.79
CA ALA A 172 17.69 1.71 6.83
C ALA A 172 18.09 1.28 8.24
N HIS A 173 18.69 2.20 9.01
CA HIS A 173 19.02 1.95 10.42
C HIS A 173 17.77 1.78 11.28
N LYS A 174 16.75 2.64 11.12
CA LYS A 174 15.45 2.52 11.82
C LYS A 174 14.79 1.18 11.50
N ARG A 175 14.76 0.77 10.21
CA ARG A 175 14.22 -0.52 9.80
C ARG A 175 14.90 -1.67 10.54
N LYS A 176 16.23 -1.74 10.46
CA LYS A 176 17.03 -2.77 11.12
C LYS A 176 16.78 -2.80 12.63
N SER A 177 16.78 -1.65 13.29
CA SER A 177 16.55 -1.54 14.73
C SER A 177 15.16 -2.03 15.13
N LYS A 178 14.11 -1.64 14.38
CA LYS A 178 12.73 -2.06 14.66
C LYS A 178 12.52 -3.55 14.46
N LEU A 179 13.00 -4.11 13.35
CA LEU A 179 12.84 -5.54 13.08
C LEU A 179 13.64 -6.40 14.07
N ASN A 180 14.86 -6.01 14.41
CA ASN A 180 15.69 -6.74 15.40
C ASN A 180 15.12 -6.68 16.83
N ALA A 181 14.26 -5.73 17.14
CA ALA A 181 13.61 -5.64 18.46
C ALA A 181 12.39 -6.58 18.60
N LEU A 182 11.92 -7.16 17.50
CA LEU A 182 10.78 -8.07 17.51
C LEU A 182 11.26 -9.52 17.70
N PRO A 183 10.64 -10.29 18.61
CA PRO A 183 10.90 -11.72 18.70
C PRO A 183 10.27 -12.47 17.52
N ASP A 184 10.82 -13.64 17.22
CA ASP A 184 10.27 -14.55 16.21
C ASP A 184 8.81 -14.92 16.54
N GLY A 185 7.99 -15.08 15.49
CA GLY A 185 6.57 -15.43 15.62
C GLY A 185 5.70 -14.35 16.28
N LYS A 186 6.20 -13.11 16.43
CA LYS A 186 5.43 -12.03 17.06
C LYS A 186 4.30 -11.50 16.20
N ILE A 187 4.48 -11.53 14.89
CA ILE A 187 3.49 -10.98 13.93
C ILE A 187 2.49 -12.06 13.58
N ASN A 188 1.26 -11.88 14.02
CA ASN A 188 0.13 -12.77 13.76
C ASN A 188 -1.15 -11.92 13.56
N ARG A 189 -2.28 -12.55 13.20
CA ARG A 189 -3.55 -11.86 12.91
C ARG A 189 -4.11 -11.01 14.05
N HIS A 190 -3.66 -11.18 15.28
CA HIS A 190 -4.11 -10.41 16.44
C HIS A 190 -3.27 -9.15 16.70
N VAL A 191 -2.27 -8.87 15.87
CA VAL A 191 -1.45 -7.67 15.96
C VAL A 191 -1.57 -6.84 14.68
N THR A 192 -1.67 -5.54 14.83
CA THR A 192 -1.84 -4.60 13.72
C THR A 192 -0.74 -4.71 12.65
N MET A 193 0.45 -5.16 13.03
CA MET A 193 1.56 -5.36 12.08
C MET A 193 1.27 -6.42 11.00
N ALA A 194 0.30 -7.32 11.21
CA ALA A 194 -0.11 -8.28 10.18
C ALA A 194 -0.60 -7.59 8.90
N PHE A 195 -1.26 -6.44 9.04
CA PHE A 195 -1.70 -5.61 7.91
C PHE A 195 -0.56 -5.20 6.97
N SER A 196 0.65 -5.16 7.46
CA SER A 196 1.85 -4.76 6.74
C SER A 196 2.95 -5.82 6.82
N ALA A 197 2.57 -7.10 6.79
CA ALA A 197 3.50 -8.22 6.91
C ALA A 197 4.57 -8.23 5.81
N GLU A 198 4.30 -7.66 4.64
CA GLU A 198 5.27 -7.51 3.55
C GLU A 198 6.49 -6.64 3.93
N MET A 199 6.34 -5.76 4.92
CA MET A 199 7.42 -4.88 5.38
C MET A 199 8.57 -5.64 6.04
N VAL A 200 8.36 -6.86 6.53
CA VAL A 200 9.44 -7.66 7.12
C VAL A 200 10.46 -8.07 6.06
N GLY A 201 10.04 -8.19 4.78
CA GLY A 201 10.85 -8.68 3.69
C GLY A 201 11.11 -10.19 3.79
N VAL A 202 11.80 -10.74 2.79
CA VAL A 202 12.09 -12.18 2.73
C VAL A 202 13.10 -12.64 3.78
N ASP A 203 13.97 -11.74 4.23
CA ASP A 203 15.03 -12.07 5.19
C ASP A 203 14.56 -12.18 6.64
N ASN A 204 13.34 -11.72 6.94
CA ASN A 204 12.82 -11.66 8.31
C ASN A 204 11.50 -12.43 8.48
N ILE A 205 11.24 -13.44 7.64
CA ILE A 205 10.03 -14.26 7.69
C ILE A 205 9.85 -14.94 9.06
N ALA A 206 10.93 -15.22 9.79
CA ALA A 206 10.88 -15.76 11.14
C ALA A 206 10.07 -14.91 12.13
N LEU A 207 9.91 -13.61 11.87
CA LEU A 207 9.07 -12.72 12.69
C LEU A 207 7.57 -13.04 12.57
N LEU A 208 7.15 -13.76 11.52
CA LEU A 208 5.76 -14.12 11.24
C LEU A 208 5.39 -15.43 11.94
N ASP A 209 4.29 -15.45 12.69
CA ASP A 209 3.64 -16.69 13.15
C ASP A 209 2.78 -17.25 12.00
N ILE A 210 3.41 -18.06 11.15
CA ILE A 210 2.82 -18.53 9.88
C ILE A 210 1.46 -19.23 10.11
N GLU A 211 1.34 -20.00 11.18
CA GLU A 211 0.14 -20.78 11.52
C GLU A 211 -1.03 -19.88 11.94
N LYS A 212 -0.73 -18.71 12.53
CA LYS A 212 -1.74 -17.79 13.04
C LYS A 212 -1.81 -16.46 12.28
N LEU A 213 -1.15 -16.35 11.14
CA LEU A 213 -1.07 -15.09 10.40
C LEU A 213 -2.32 -14.84 9.55
N GLN A 214 -2.85 -15.91 8.93
CA GLN A 214 -3.93 -15.82 7.95
C GLN A 214 -5.30 -15.74 8.62
N GLU A 215 -6.16 -14.89 8.08
CA GLU A 215 -7.56 -14.77 8.45
C GLU A 215 -8.43 -15.88 7.83
N SER A 216 -9.63 -16.07 8.37
CA SER A 216 -10.60 -17.08 7.86
C SER A 216 -11.02 -16.83 6.42
N ASN A 217 -10.98 -15.59 5.93
CA ASN A 217 -11.28 -15.22 4.55
C ASN A 217 -10.11 -15.42 3.58
N GLY A 218 -8.96 -15.90 4.07
CA GLY A 218 -7.74 -16.14 3.30
C GLY A 218 -6.76 -14.98 3.24
N SER A 219 -7.12 -13.81 3.78
CA SER A 219 -6.22 -12.64 3.80
C SER A 219 -5.18 -12.71 4.91
N VAL A 220 -4.15 -11.88 4.79
CA VAL A 220 -3.27 -11.50 5.89
C VAL A 220 -3.60 -10.07 6.27
N GLY A 221 -4.14 -9.87 7.47
CA GLY A 221 -4.51 -8.56 7.99
C GLY A 221 -5.47 -7.76 7.10
N GLN A 222 -6.27 -8.44 6.26
CA GLN A 222 -7.15 -7.80 5.26
C GLN A 222 -6.41 -6.92 4.24
N SER A 223 -5.09 -7.09 4.10
CA SER A 223 -4.22 -6.34 3.19
C SER A 223 -3.87 -7.16 1.95
N PRO A 224 -4.14 -6.66 0.73
CA PRO A 224 -3.69 -7.31 -0.48
C PRO A 224 -2.18 -7.44 -0.58
N SER A 225 -1.39 -6.40 -0.26
CA SER A 225 0.07 -6.44 -0.29
C SER A 225 0.65 -7.48 0.67
N ALA A 226 0.17 -7.50 1.92
CA ALA A 226 0.58 -8.51 2.91
C ALA A 226 0.20 -9.93 2.47
N THR A 227 -0.99 -10.10 1.87
CA THR A 227 -1.44 -11.40 1.36
C THR A 227 -0.62 -11.87 0.15
N VAL A 228 -0.26 -10.96 -0.77
CA VAL A 228 0.67 -11.29 -1.87
C VAL A 228 2.03 -11.74 -1.33
N HIS A 229 2.57 -11.01 -0.34
CA HIS A 229 3.83 -11.41 0.31
C HIS A 229 3.72 -12.83 0.89
N PHE A 230 2.61 -13.13 1.57
CA PHE A 230 2.35 -14.43 2.17
C PHE A 230 2.31 -15.56 1.13
N VAL A 231 1.47 -15.43 0.08
CA VAL A 231 1.31 -16.48 -0.94
C VAL A 231 2.53 -16.64 -1.83
N ARG A 232 3.43 -15.66 -1.85
CA ARG A 232 4.61 -15.69 -2.69
C ARG A 232 5.86 -16.19 -1.97
N TYR A 233 6.06 -15.78 -0.73
CA TYR A 233 7.31 -15.98 -0.02
C TYR A 233 7.19 -16.82 1.26
N VAL A 234 6.03 -16.80 1.91
CA VAL A 234 5.82 -17.46 3.21
C VAL A 234 5.18 -18.83 3.02
N LYS A 235 4.09 -18.89 2.27
CA LYS A 235 3.36 -20.13 1.97
C LYS A 235 3.01 -20.15 0.48
N PRO A 236 3.98 -20.49 -0.37
CA PRO A 236 3.73 -20.59 -1.81
C PRO A 236 2.57 -21.51 -2.13
N GLU A 237 1.75 -21.12 -3.13
CA GLU A 237 0.57 -21.85 -3.58
C GLU A 237 -0.59 -21.92 -2.58
N ASP A 238 -0.63 -21.06 -1.56
CA ASP A 238 -1.77 -20.99 -0.65
C ASP A 238 -3.05 -20.57 -1.39
N GLN A 239 -3.94 -21.53 -1.61
CA GLN A 239 -5.14 -21.33 -2.42
C GLN A 239 -6.14 -20.35 -1.77
N ALA A 240 -6.19 -20.27 -0.45
CA ALA A 240 -7.08 -19.37 0.26
C ALA A 240 -6.67 -17.91 0.05
N GLY A 241 -5.36 -17.63 0.15
CA GLY A 241 -4.80 -16.29 -0.12
C GLY A 241 -4.98 -15.88 -1.58
N VAL A 242 -4.72 -16.80 -2.53
CA VAL A 242 -4.94 -16.52 -3.96
C VAL A 242 -6.43 -16.27 -4.25
N ALA A 243 -7.34 -17.05 -3.68
CA ALA A 243 -8.78 -16.86 -3.85
C ALA A 243 -9.26 -15.50 -3.26
N TYR A 244 -8.72 -15.10 -2.12
CA TYR A 244 -8.95 -13.76 -1.56
C TYR A 244 -8.50 -12.68 -2.54
N LEU A 245 -7.28 -12.75 -3.05
CA LEU A 245 -6.73 -11.75 -3.98
C LEU A 245 -7.53 -11.66 -5.28
N ARG A 246 -7.94 -12.80 -5.86
CA ARG A 246 -8.82 -12.82 -7.05
C ARG A 246 -10.14 -12.11 -6.80
N ARG A 247 -10.78 -12.35 -5.66
CA ARG A 247 -12.02 -11.67 -5.27
C ARG A 247 -11.79 -10.17 -5.14
N VAL A 248 -10.78 -9.75 -4.38
CA VAL A 248 -10.47 -8.34 -4.16
C VAL A 248 -10.22 -7.59 -5.46
N VAL A 249 -9.44 -8.16 -6.37
CA VAL A 249 -9.14 -7.54 -7.67
C VAL A 249 -10.40 -7.47 -8.54
N ASN A 250 -11.20 -8.52 -8.59
CA ASN A 250 -12.44 -8.55 -9.37
C ASN A 250 -13.49 -7.55 -8.86
N ASP A 251 -13.50 -7.24 -7.57
CA ASP A 251 -14.41 -6.28 -6.96
C ASP A 251 -14.03 -4.82 -7.25
N GLN A 252 -12.80 -4.56 -7.73
CA GLN A 252 -12.38 -3.23 -8.14
C GLN A 252 -12.89 -2.86 -9.54
N PRO A 253 -13.11 -1.58 -9.82
CA PRO A 253 -13.50 -1.13 -11.15
C PRO A 253 -12.51 -1.62 -12.22
N GLY A 254 -13.03 -2.34 -13.21
CA GLY A 254 -12.23 -2.90 -14.30
C GLY A 254 -11.45 -4.19 -13.95
N GLY A 255 -11.48 -4.68 -12.71
CA GLY A 255 -10.87 -5.96 -12.32
C GLY A 255 -9.36 -6.03 -12.49
N LYS A 256 -8.64 -4.90 -12.34
CA LYS A 256 -7.20 -4.80 -12.66
C LYS A 256 -6.34 -4.28 -11.50
N SER A 257 -6.92 -3.96 -10.37
CA SER A 257 -6.21 -3.24 -9.30
C SER A 257 -6.59 -3.74 -7.92
N ALA A 258 -5.89 -3.27 -6.90
CA ALA A 258 -6.17 -3.59 -5.51
C ALA A 258 -6.22 -2.35 -4.62
N PRO A 259 -7.11 -2.32 -3.63
CA PRO A 259 -7.12 -1.32 -2.57
C PRO A 259 -6.08 -1.67 -1.51
N ASN A 260 -5.87 -0.77 -0.55
CA ASN A 260 -4.97 -1.07 0.58
C ASN A 260 -5.60 -1.99 1.64
N VAL A 261 -6.92 -2.07 1.70
CA VAL A 261 -7.65 -2.94 2.63
C VAL A 261 -8.93 -3.47 2.00
N ALA A 262 -9.22 -4.75 2.21
CA ALA A 262 -10.46 -5.42 1.83
C ALA A 262 -10.65 -6.71 2.68
N PRO A 263 -11.88 -6.98 3.15
CA PRO A 263 -13.10 -6.17 3.03
C PRO A 263 -13.06 -4.92 3.91
N PHE A 264 -13.91 -3.95 3.64
CA PHE A 264 -14.00 -2.69 4.37
C PHE A 264 -15.40 -2.48 4.99
N ASP A 265 -16.27 -3.44 4.86
CA ASP A 265 -17.69 -3.41 5.18
C ASP A 265 -17.98 -3.26 6.69
N VAL A 266 -17.24 -3.96 7.54
CA VAL A 266 -17.38 -3.84 9.01
C VAL A 266 -17.03 -2.44 9.47
N PHE A 267 -15.92 -1.88 8.98
CA PHE A 267 -15.48 -0.54 9.32
C PHE A 267 -16.51 0.51 8.84
N GLU A 268 -16.94 0.43 7.59
CA GLU A 268 -17.91 1.37 7.02
C GLU A 268 -19.21 1.37 7.82
N ARG A 269 -19.78 0.18 8.07
CA ARG A 269 -21.02 0.06 8.86
C ARG A 269 -20.86 0.59 10.26
N SER A 270 -19.80 0.20 10.96
CA SER A 270 -19.54 0.65 12.32
C SER A 270 -19.40 2.17 12.40
N TRP A 271 -18.63 2.75 11.48
CA TRP A 271 -18.38 4.18 11.46
C TRP A 271 -19.62 5.00 11.09
N CYS A 272 -20.39 4.54 10.10
CA CYS A 272 -21.64 5.18 9.73
C CYS A 272 -22.67 5.14 10.86
N LEU A 273 -22.87 3.97 11.45
CA LEU A 273 -23.82 3.82 12.57
C LEU A 273 -23.41 4.65 13.78
N TRP A 274 -22.11 4.62 14.14
CA TRP A 274 -21.58 5.43 15.23
C TRP A 274 -21.90 6.91 15.02
N ASN A 275 -21.58 7.46 13.85
CA ASN A 275 -21.84 8.87 13.55
C ASN A 275 -23.35 9.22 13.54
N LEU A 276 -24.21 8.32 13.11
CA LEU A 276 -25.65 8.52 13.14
C LEU A 276 -26.21 8.48 14.55
N LEU A 277 -25.76 7.52 15.37
CA LEU A 277 -26.30 7.29 16.72
C LEU A 277 -25.90 8.39 17.72
N ILE A 278 -24.70 8.99 17.56
CA ILE A 278 -24.27 10.09 18.46
C ILE A 278 -24.98 11.40 18.19
N THR A 279 -25.69 11.55 17.06
CA THR A 279 -26.34 12.83 16.70
C THR A 279 -27.68 13.04 17.40
N ASP A 280 -28.20 12.03 18.09
CA ASP A 280 -29.56 12.02 18.72
C ASP A 280 -30.69 12.46 17.78
N SER A 281 -30.46 12.27 16.47
CA SER A 281 -31.33 12.70 15.37
C SER A 281 -32.22 11.58 14.82
N LEU A 282 -32.10 10.37 15.38
CA LEU A 282 -32.77 9.19 14.87
C LEU A 282 -34.09 8.97 15.58
N ASP A 283 -35.17 9.03 14.80
CA ASP A 283 -36.49 8.58 15.26
C ASP A 283 -36.60 7.04 15.21
N GLU A 284 -37.68 6.49 15.77
CA GLU A 284 -37.94 5.05 15.84
C GLU A 284 -37.91 4.38 14.45
N PHE A 285 -38.37 5.07 13.41
CA PHE A 285 -38.33 4.58 12.04
C PHE A 285 -36.91 4.46 11.53
N LEU A 286 -36.05 5.47 11.72
CA LEU A 286 -34.64 5.43 11.31
C LEU A 286 -33.85 4.41 12.12
N LEU A 287 -34.12 4.29 13.42
CA LEU A 287 -33.53 3.24 14.27
C LEU A 287 -33.86 1.83 13.74
N SER A 288 -35.13 1.62 13.29
CA SER A 288 -35.48 0.34 12.67
C SER A 288 -34.66 0.02 11.40
N LYS A 289 -34.21 1.05 10.68
CA LYS A 289 -33.37 0.91 9.48
C LYS A 289 -31.90 0.64 9.83
N CYS A 290 -31.43 1.00 11.01
CA CYS A 290 -30.10 0.63 11.50
C CYS A 290 -29.98 -0.85 11.85
N LYS A 291 -31.11 -1.49 12.23
CA LYS A 291 -31.10 -2.88 12.73
C LYS A 291 -30.37 -3.88 11.81
N PRO A 292 -30.60 -3.96 10.50
CA PRO A 292 -29.93 -4.92 9.64
C PRO A 292 -28.39 -4.76 9.63
N HIS A 293 -27.92 -3.52 9.81
CA HIS A 293 -26.49 -3.23 9.88
C HIS A 293 -25.89 -3.62 11.24
N ILE A 294 -26.67 -3.43 12.32
CA ILE A 294 -26.27 -3.88 13.67
C ILE A 294 -26.21 -5.41 13.71
N ASP A 295 -27.23 -6.09 13.17
CA ASP A 295 -27.27 -7.57 13.08
C ASP A 295 -26.08 -8.11 12.29
N TYR A 296 -25.67 -7.40 11.23
CA TYR A 296 -24.49 -7.74 10.44
C TYR A 296 -23.21 -7.60 11.27
N LEU A 297 -23.05 -6.49 12.00
CA LEU A 297 -21.86 -6.27 12.85
C LEU A 297 -21.80 -7.27 14.01
N GLU A 298 -22.96 -7.61 14.60
CA GLU A 298 -23.05 -8.62 15.65
C GLU A 298 -22.63 -10.01 15.12
N ALA A 299 -23.09 -10.37 13.90
CA ALA A 299 -22.68 -11.62 13.25
C ALA A 299 -21.20 -11.64 12.83
N ALA A 300 -20.60 -10.48 12.55
CA ALA A 300 -19.19 -10.34 12.20
C ALA A 300 -18.27 -10.23 13.44
N TRP A 301 -18.85 -10.12 14.64
CA TRP A 301 -18.07 -10.03 15.87
C TRP A 301 -17.35 -11.34 16.15
N ASN A 302 -16.04 -11.26 16.32
CA ASN A 302 -15.20 -12.36 16.76
C ASN A 302 -14.56 -12.00 18.11
N PRO A 303 -14.96 -12.67 19.20
CA PRO A 303 -14.46 -12.37 20.53
C PRO A 303 -13.05 -12.92 20.82
N ASP A 304 -12.47 -13.77 19.92
CA ASP A 304 -11.20 -14.49 20.13
C ASP A 304 -9.97 -13.70 19.64
#